data_1389cabcb925dcb4d8752a1d4fd85ec9
#
_entry.id   1389cabcb925dcb4d8752a1d4fd85ec9
#
_cell.length_a   1.000
_cell.length_b   1.000
_cell.length_c   1.000
_cell.angle_alpha   90.00
_cell.angle_beta   90.00
_cell.angle_gamma   90.00
#
_symmetry.space_group_name_H-M   'P 1'
#
loop_
_entity.id
_entity.type
_entity.pdbx_description
1 polymer ?
#
loop_
_entity_poly.entity_id
_entity_poly.type
_entity_poly.pdbx_seq_one_letter_code
_entity_poly.pdbx_strand_id
1 'polypeptide(L)'
;QIILNKVCEMRKVKRDRALLISNGHGEDQISAVLGGQLAEIAPELEIVALPIVGVGQAYTDKGISILMEAEDLPSGGFSRNSFRNLMMDIRGGLLGLTGRQIRALRKERESIDLAVCVGDVYLIILAGFFLRKPMFFLPTAKSDYITPHWNIEISLMRRLCQKIFPRDAITAASLASHGLPSLFAGNLMMDCLYYKDPEYFSNEEGWVISLLPGSRLEAYENMKDLAEVLVVFEELVHSEEKNNERNKNK
;
A
#
# COMPACT_ATOMS: atom_id res chain seq x y z
N GLN A 1 10.62 -1.05 13.09
CA GLN A 1 11.87 -0.60 13.72
C GLN A 1 13.07 -0.66 12.76
N ILE A 2 13.23 -1.74 11.97
CA ILE A 2 14.36 -1.89 11.02
C ILE A 2 14.33 -0.80 9.94
N ILE A 3 13.18 -0.54 9.33
CA ILE A 3 13.00 0.51 8.31
C ILE A 3 13.25 1.87 8.94
N LEU A 4 12.66 2.14 10.09
CA LEU A 4 12.78 3.39 10.82
C LEU A 4 14.24 3.71 11.15
N ASN A 5 14.99 2.73 11.67
CA ASN A 5 16.42 2.90 11.96
C ASN A 5 17.23 3.21 10.70
N LYS A 6 16.92 2.56 9.56
CA LYS A 6 17.64 2.80 8.30
C LYS A 6 17.36 4.19 7.72
N VAL A 7 16.15 4.71 7.85
CA VAL A 7 15.82 6.09 7.48
C VAL A 7 16.56 7.08 8.38
N CYS A 8 16.61 6.83 9.70
CA CYS A 8 17.30 7.69 10.65
C CYS A 8 18.85 7.65 10.53
N GLU A 9 19.46 6.50 10.15
CA GLU A 9 20.92 6.41 9.94
C GLU A 9 21.47 7.33 8.85
N MET A 10 20.62 7.78 7.91
CA MET A 10 21.02 8.67 6.83
C MET A 10 21.11 10.16 7.21
N ARG A 11 21.00 10.47 8.46
CA ARG A 11 20.91 11.81 9.09
C ARG A 11 22.10 12.74 8.93
N LYS A 12 23.01 12.50 8.02
CA LYS A 12 24.18 13.40 7.80
C LYS A 12 23.89 14.59 6.87
N VAL A 13 22.63 14.81 6.50
CA VAL A 13 22.24 15.88 5.56
C VAL A 13 21.64 17.06 6.31
N LYS A 14 21.94 18.23 5.87
CA LYS A 14 21.71 19.54 6.48
C LYS A 14 20.23 20.02 6.47
N ARG A 15 19.30 19.21 5.96
CA ARG A 15 17.87 19.47 5.87
C ARG A 15 17.12 18.22 6.29
N ASP A 16 16.14 18.38 7.12
CA ASP A 16 15.41 17.28 7.78
C ASP A 16 14.00 17.15 7.20
N ARG A 17 13.87 16.93 5.88
CA ARG A 17 12.56 16.81 5.22
C ARG A 17 12.44 15.53 4.39
N ALA A 18 11.51 14.67 4.78
CA ALA A 18 11.20 13.40 4.11
C ALA A 18 9.89 13.48 3.32
N LEU A 19 9.90 12.96 2.10
CA LEU A 19 8.70 12.82 1.27
C LEU A 19 8.24 11.37 1.22
N LEU A 20 7.01 11.13 1.65
CA LEU A 20 6.30 9.87 1.49
C LEU A 20 5.51 9.90 0.19
N ILE A 21 5.66 8.88 -0.66
CA ILE A 21 4.94 8.77 -1.94
C ILE A 21 4.24 7.42 -1.99
N SER A 22 2.94 7.42 -2.28
CA SER A 22 2.10 6.21 -2.34
C SER A 22 1.14 6.25 -3.52
N ASN A 23 0.67 5.10 -4.00
CA ASN A 23 -0.15 5.03 -5.21
C ASN A 23 -1.46 4.25 -5.06
N GLY A 24 -2.05 4.30 -3.89
CA GLY A 24 -3.36 3.71 -3.61
C GLY A 24 -3.76 3.85 -2.15
N HIS A 25 -5.04 3.66 -1.87
CA HIS A 25 -5.58 3.84 -0.51
C HIS A 25 -4.91 2.92 0.54
N GLY A 26 -4.60 1.66 0.16
CA GLY A 26 -3.89 0.72 1.04
C GLY A 26 -2.45 1.15 1.28
N GLU A 27 -1.77 1.60 0.24
CA GLU A 27 -0.42 2.13 0.29
C GLU A 27 -0.34 3.45 1.07
N ASP A 28 -1.38 4.29 0.98
CA ASP A 28 -1.50 5.51 1.78
C ASP A 28 -1.56 5.18 3.28
N GLN A 29 -2.35 4.16 3.66
CA GLN A 29 -2.43 3.71 5.06
C GLN A 29 -1.07 3.22 5.57
N ILE A 30 -0.38 2.35 4.82
CA ILE A 30 0.95 1.84 5.18
C ILE A 30 1.93 3.00 5.33
N SER A 31 1.92 3.91 4.37
CA SER A 31 2.84 5.05 4.32
C SER A 31 2.54 6.06 5.45
N ALA A 32 1.27 6.30 5.76
CA ALA A 32 0.88 7.19 6.86
C ALA A 32 1.25 6.62 8.23
N VAL A 33 1.08 5.31 8.45
CA VAL A 33 1.53 4.63 9.68
C VAL A 33 3.05 4.74 9.82
N LEU A 34 3.80 4.47 8.75
CA LEU A 34 5.26 4.63 8.74
C LEU A 34 5.67 6.08 9.04
N GLY A 35 4.98 7.07 8.44
CA GLY A 35 5.21 8.49 8.69
C GLY A 35 4.96 8.90 10.13
N GLY A 36 3.86 8.42 10.73
CA GLY A 36 3.57 8.65 12.16
C GLY A 36 4.69 8.11 13.07
N GLN A 37 5.14 6.88 12.81
CA GLN A 37 6.26 6.28 13.56
C GLN A 37 7.59 7.04 13.35
N LEU A 38 7.85 7.52 12.14
CA LEU A 38 9.02 8.36 11.87
C LEU A 38 8.96 9.69 12.64
N ALA A 39 7.80 10.34 12.72
CA ALA A 39 7.60 11.57 13.46
C ALA A 39 7.83 11.38 14.98
N GLU A 40 7.44 10.22 15.53
CA GLU A 40 7.69 9.88 16.93
C GLU A 40 9.18 9.67 17.25
N ILE A 41 9.92 8.99 16.34
CA ILE A 41 11.32 8.63 16.56
C ILE A 41 12.25 9.81 16.20
N ALA A 42 11.87 10.63 15.26
CA ALA A 42 12.64 11.75 14.75
C ALA A 42 11.78 13.02 14.66
N PRO A 43 11.45 13.65 15.81
CA PRO A 43 10.53 14.79 15.86
C PRO A 43 11.01 16.02 15.07
N GLU A 44 12.31 16.11 14.80
CA GLU A 44 12.92 17.17 14.00
C GLU A 44 12.82 16.93 12.49
N LEU A 45 12.39 15.72 12.06
CA LEU A 45 12.19 15.39 10.66
C LEU A 45 10.81 15.87 10.20
N GLU A 46 10.78 16.86 9.33
CA GLU A 46 9.54 17.27 8.67
C GLU A 46 9.10 16.19 7.69
N ILE A 47 7.88 15.66 7.86
CA ILE A 47 7.32 14.63 7.00
C ILE A 47 6.21 15.24 6.18
N VAL A 48 6.31 15.07 4.86
CA VAL A 48 5.29 15.48 3.89
C VAL A 48 4.91 14.31 3.01
N ALA A 49 3.70 14.32 2.45
CA ALA A 49 3.20 13.24 1.64
C ALA A 49 2.78 13.69 0.25
N LEU A 50 2.89 12.78 -0.72
CA LEU A 50 2.35 12.91 -2.07
C LEU A 50 1.59 11.64 -2.43
N PRO A 51 0.28 11.56 -2.14
CA PRO A 51 -0.57 10.52 -2.68
C PRO A 51 -0.65 10.70 -4.20
N ILE A 52 -0.42 9.63 -4.96
CA ILE A 52 -0.50 9.68 -6.43
C ILE A 52 -1.94 9.56 -6.91
N VAL A 53 -2.77 8.88 -6.11
CA VAL A 53 -4.20 8.66 -6.35
C VAL A 53 -4.96 8.96 -5.07
N GLY A 54 -6.14 9.57 -5.19
CA GLY A 54 -6.99 9.90 -4.05
C GLY A 54 -6.55 11.14 -3.27
N VAL A 55 -7.35 11.52 -2.30
CA VAL A 55 -7.16 12.75 -1.50
C VAL A 55 -6.16 12.59 -0.35
N GLY A 56 -5.63 11.37 -0.13
CA GLY A 56 -4.62 11.13 0.91
C GLY A 56 -5.15 11.24 2.34
N GLN A 57 -6.42 10.89 2.58
CA GLN A 57 -7.08 10.99 3.89
C GLN A 57 -6.25 10.33 5.01
N ALA A 58 -5.62 9.18 4.73
CA ALA A 58 -4.78 8.48 5.70
C ALA A 58 -3.64 9.34 6.27
N TYR A 59 -3.09 10.22 5.47
CA TYR A 59 -2.02 11.13 5.90
C TYR A 59 -2.57 12.27 6.76
N THR A 60 -3.69 12.87 6.35
CA THR A 60 -4.31 13.96 7.12
C THR A 60 -4.79 13.49 8.48
N ASP A 61 -5.31 12.26 8.58
CA ASP A 61 -5.71 11.62 9.85
C ASP A 61 -4.52 11.43 10.82
N LYS A 62 -3.30 11.38 10.29
CA LYS A 62 -2.05 11.33 11.07
C LYS A 62 -1.36 12.68 11.23
N GLY A 63 -1.97 13.77 10.77
CA GLY A 63 -1.40 15.12 10.83
C GLY A 63 -0.23 15.34 9.87
N ILE A 64 -0.06 14.49 8.85
CA ILE A 64 0.99 14.61 7.84
C ILE A 64 0.50 15.53 6.72
N SER A 65 1.27 16.59 6.44
CA SER A 65 0.95 17.56 5.38
C SER A 65 1.08 16.93 3.99
N ILE A 66 0.13 17.24 3.10
CA ILE A 66 0.12 16.78 1.71
C ILE A 66 0.68 17.88 0.81
N LEU A 67 1.64 17.55 -0.05
CA LEU A 67 2.23 18.49 -1.01
C LEU A 67 1.26 18.91 -2.10
N MET A 68 0.39 18.00 -2.51
CA MET A 68 -0.61 18.23 -3.54
C MET A 68 -1.73 17.19 -3.37
N GLU A 69 -2.95 17.65 -3.29
CA GLU A 69 -4.11 16.77 -3.36
C GLU A 69 -4.20 16.17 -4.77
N ALA A 70 -4.33 14.85 -4.84
CA ALA A 70 -4.65 14.16 -6.07
C ALA A 70 -6.19 14.06 -6.21
N GLU A 71 -6.65 13.99 -7.45
CA GLU A 71 -8.05 13.71 -7.76
C GLU A 71 -8.24 12.19 -7.81
N ASP A 72 -9.42 11.71 -7.43
CA ASP A 72 -9.78 10.32 -7.61
C ASP A 72 -9.84 9.98 -9.10
N LEU A 73 -9.16 8.92 -9.50
CA LEU A 73 -9.24 8.40 -10.86
C LEU A 73 -10.48 7.51 -11.01
N PRO A 74 -11.14 7.52 -12.19
CA PRO A 74 -12.33 6.70 -12.43
C PRO A 74 -12.15 5.21 -12.15
N SER A 75 -10.92 4.68 -12.23
CA SER A 75 -10.61 3.28 -11.92
C SER A 75 -10.35 3.02 -10.42
N GLY A 76 -10.36 4.05 -9.58
CA GLY A 76 -10.01 3.94 -8.14
C GLY A 76 -8.55 3.60 -7.87
N GLY A 77 -7.66 3.74 -8.87
CA GLY A 77 -6.24 3.46 -8.77
C GLY A 77 -5.64 2.99 -10.09
N PHE A 78 -4.31 2.78 -10.13
CA PHE A 78 -3.64 2.26 -11.32
C PHE A 78 -4.08 0.81 -11.59
N SER A 79 -5.10 0.61 -12.43
CA SER A 79 -5.53 -0.73 -12.86
C SER A 79 -4.63 -1.23 -13.99
N ARG A 80 -3.72 -2.16 -13.69
CA ARG A 80 -2.82 -2.79 -14.69
C ARG A 80 -3.53 -3.77 -15.62
N ASN A 81 -4.76 -4.19 -15.31
CA ASN A 81 -5.35 -5.36 -15.94
C ASN A 81 -6.31 -5.08 -17.09
N SER A 82 -6.59 -3.80 -17.42
CA SER A 82 -7.51 -3.50 -18.52
C SER A 82 -7.10 -2.26 -19.29
N PHE A 83 -6.85 -2.44 -20.59
CA PHE A 83 -6.65 -1.35 -21.54
C PHE A 83 -7.82 -0.35 -21.52
N ARG A 84 -9.02 -0.85 -21.27
CA ARG A 84 -10.24 -0.02 -21.15
C ARG A 84 -10.15 0.94 -19.94
N ASN A 85 -9.69 0.44 -18.79
CA ASN A 85 -9.52 1.27 -17.59
C ASN A 85 -8.43 2.32 -17.78
N LEU A 86 -7.30 1.96 -18.42
CA LEU A 86 -6.26 2.93 -18.77
C LEU A 86 -6.79 4.03 -19.69
N MET A 87 -7.61 3.69 -20.69
CA MET A 87 -8.22 4.70 -21.57
C MET A 87 -9.24 5.57 -20.85
N MET A 88 -9.99 5.03 -19.87
CA MET A 88 -10.87 5.82 -19.02
C MET A 88 -10.07 6.78 -18.13
N ASP A 89 -8.98 6.34 -17.55
CA ASP A 89 -8.12 7.16 -16.70
C ASP A 89 -7.42 8.28 -17.49
N ILE A 90 -6.98 7.99 -18.71
CA ILE A 90 -6.42 9.02 -19.62
C ILE A 90 -7.47 10.09 -19.94
N ARG A 91 -8.70 9.68 -20.23
CA ARG A 91 -9.81 10.62 -20.46
C ARG A 91 -10.24 11.36 -19.20
N GLY A 92 -10.12 10.70 -18.04
CA GLY A 92 -10.36 11.27 -16.70
C GLY A 92 -9.29 12.25 -16.22
N GLY A 93 -8.26 12.55 -17.04
CA GLY A 93 -7.24 13.55 -16.70
C GLY A 93 -5.92 13.01 -16.15
N LEU A 94 -5.66 11.70 -16.26
CA LEU A 94 -4.41 11.06 -15.79
C LEU A 94 -3.14 11.80 -16.25
N LEU A 95 -3.08 12.21 -17.52
CA LEU A 95 -1.93 12.96 -18.05
C LEU A 95 -1.77 14.33 -17.39
N GLY A 96 -2.87 15.03 -17.14
CA GLY A 96 -2.89 16.30 -16.43
C GLY A 96 -2.44 16.15 -14.98
N LEU A 97 -2.96 15.14 -14.29
CA LEU A 97 -2.59 14.81 -12.92
C LEU A 97 -1.09 14.47 -12.82
N THR A 98 -0.60 13.57 -13.68
CA THR A 98 0.83 13.24 -13.74
C THR A 98 1.70 14.47 -13.98
N GLY A 99 1.27 15.37 -14.89
CA GLY A 99 1.98 16.63 -15.14
C GLY A 99 2.03 17.56 -13.91
N ARG A 100 0.95 17.62 -13.11
CA ARG A 100 0.90 18.37 -11.84
C ARG A 100 1.84 17.73 -10.80
N GLN A 101 1.83 16.40 -10.66
CA GLN A 101 2.70 15.65 -9.75
C GLN A 101 4.19 15.86 -10.07
N ILE A 102 4.56 15.78 -11.35
CA ILE A 102 5.92 16.07 -11.80
C ILE A 102 6.33 17.51 -11.46
N ARG A 103 5.43 18.46 -11.65
CA ARG A 103 5.69 19.87 -11.33
C ARG A 103 5.88 20.07 -9.83
N ALA A 104 5.06 19.44 -9.00
CA ALA A 104 5.18 19.46 -7.54
C ALA A 104 6.54 18.90 -7.09
N LEU A 105 6.92 17.71 -7.58
CA LEU A 105 8.21 17.08 -7.27
C LEU A 105 9.40 17.94 -7.67
N ARG A 106 9.35 18.58 -8.84
CA ARG A 106 10.42 19.48 -9.30
C ARG A 106 10.52 20.74 -8.46
N LYS A 107 9.38 21.31 -8.05
CA LYS A 107 9.33 22.50 -7.21
C LYS A 107 9.94 22.24 -5.83
N GLU A 108 9.58 21.09 -5.24
CA GLU A 108 10.01 20.71 -3.89
C GLU A 108 11.39 20.02 -3.84
N ARG A 109 12.02 19.82 -4.98
CA ARG A 109 13.27 19.07 -5.09
C ARG A 109 14.39 19.56 -4.15
N GLU A 110 14.51 20.86 -3.97
CA GLU A 110 15.57 21.44 -3.14
C GLU A 110 15.21 21.42 -1.65
N SER A 111 13.93 21.31 -1.31
CA SER A 111 13.44 21.24 0.07
C SER A 111 13.40 19.83 0.64
N ILE A 112 13.37 18.80 -0.21
CA ILE A 112 13.30 17.39 0.18
C ILE A 112 14.72 16.80 0.24
N ASP A 113 15.02 16.02 1.28
CA ASP A 113 16.31 15.36 1.45
C ASP A 113 16.28 13.87 1.13
N LEU A 114 15.15 13.22 1.37
CA LEU A 114 14.94 11.80 1.06
C LEU A 114 13.49 11.53 0.64
N ALA A 115 13.28 10.41 -0.04
CA ALA A 115 11.96 9.92 -0.40
C ALA A 115 11.74 8.47 0.09
N VAL A 116 10.51 8.18 0.49
CA VAL A 116 10.04 6.83 0.78
C VAL A 116 8.87 6.54 -0.15
N CYS A 117 9.04 5.56 -1.04
CA CYS A 117 8.03 5.15 -2.01
C CYS A 117 7.35 3.87 -1.53
N VAL A 118 6.04 3.89 -1.38
CA VAL A 118 5.22 2.75 -0.91
C VAL A 118 4.23 2.38 -2.00
N GLY A 119 4.44 1.23 -2.65
CA GLY A 119 3.56 0.78 -3.73
C GLY A 119 4.30 0.07 -4.87
N ASP A 120 4.19 0.57 -6.08
CA ASP A 120 4.77 -0.04 -7.26
C ASP A 120 5.98 0.72 -7.84
N VAL A 121 6.61 0.12 -8.87
CA VAL A 121 7.81 0.66 -9.53
C VAL A 121 7.58 2.03 -10.18
N TYR A 122 6.33 2.38 -10.52
CA TYR A 122 6.03 3.70 -11.07
C TYR A 122 6.46 4.83 -10.13
N LEU A 123 6.31 4.65 -8.82
CA LEU A 123 6.69 5.65 -7.82
C LEU A 123 8.20 5.94 -7.84
N ILE A 124 9.01 4.89 -7.92
CA ILE A 124 10.48 5.08 -7.96
C ILE A 124 10.95 5.69 -9.28
N ILE A 125 10.22 5.45 -10.38
CA ILE A 125 10.47 6.13 -11.65
C ILE A 125 10.16 7.62 -11.49
N LEU A 126 8.96 7.94 -11.00
CA LEU A 126 8.51 9.32 -10.82
C LEU A 126 9.46 10.10 -9.91
N ALA A 127 9.73 9.59 -8.71
CA ALA A 127 10.64 10.23 -7.75
C ALA A 127 12.09 10.26 -8.26
N GLY A 128 12.58 9.15 -8.81
CA GLY A 128 13.97 9.04 -9.26
C GLY A 128 14.32 10.00 -10.38
N PHE A 129 13.40 10.24 -11.33
CA PHE A 129 13.66 11.16 -12.44
C PHE A 129 13.40 12.62 -12.10
N PHE A 130 12.44 12.93 -11.24
CA PHE A 130 11.98 14.29 -11.01
C PHE A 130 12.40 14.86 -9.66
N LEU A 131 12.45 14.07 -8.59
CA LEU A 131 12.97 14.51 -7.29
C LEU A 131 14.50 14.34 -7.21
N ARG A 132 15.04 13.18 -7.65
CA ARG A 132 16.48 12.84 -7.67
C ARG A 132 17.12 12.92 -6.29
N LYS A 133 16.49 12.33 -5.30
CA LYS A 133 16.97 12.26 -3.92
C LYS A 133 17.19 10.78 -3.50
N PRO A 134 17.94 10.53 -2.43
CA PRO A 134 18.04 9.21 -1.82
C PRO A 134 16.65 8.62 -1.61
N MET A 135 16.48 7.32 -1.96
CA MET A 135 15.16 6.73 -1.99
C MET A 135 15.12 5.37 -1.31
N PHE A 136 14.12 5.19 -0.45
CA PHE A 136 13.72 3.92 0.11
C PHE A 136 12.47 3.43 -0.62
N PHE A 137 12.41 2.14 -0.91
CA PHE A 137 11.29 1.58 -1.64
C PHE A 137 10.64 0.41 -0.89
N LEU A 138 9.34 0.46 -0.74
CA LEU A 138 8.49 -0.56 -0.14
C LEU A 138 7.55 -1.10 -1.23
N PRO A 139 7.96 -2.14 -2.00
CA PRO A 139 7.16 -2.74 -3.05
C PRO A 139 6.01 -3.56 -2.45
N THR A 140 4.87 -2.92 -2.18
CA THR A 140 3.68 -3.57 -1.62
C THR A 140 2.81 -4.22 -2.69
N ALA A 141 2.86 -3.71 -3.92
CA ALA A 141 1.97 -4.11 -5.00
C ALA A 141 2.34 -5.44 -5.66
N LYS A 142 3.56 -5.95 -5.46
CA LYS A 142 4.06 -7.15 -6.14
C LYS A 142 4.81 -8.07 -5.17
N SER A 143 4.66 -9.38 -5.38
CA SER A 143 5.37 -10.43 -4.66
C SER A 143 5.93 -11.44 -5.65
N ASP A 144 7.22 -11.76 -5.52
CA ASP A 144 7.89 -12.77 -6.35
C ASP A 144 7.39 -14.19 -6.07
N TYR A 145 6.67 -14.37 -4.96
CA TYR A 145 5.96 -15.62 -4.66
C TYR A 145 4.85 -15.90 -5.69
N ILE A 146 4.21 -14.84 -6.22
CA ILE A 146 3.10 -14.96 -7.18
C ILE A 146 3.59 -14.65 -8.60
N THR A 147 4.31 -13.54 -8.77
CA THR A 147 4.81 -13.08 -10.07
C THR A 147 6.16 -12.38 -9.88
N PRO A 148 7.25 -12.95 -10.40
CA PRO A 148 8.59 -12.37 -10.27
C PRO A 148 8.68 -10.96 -10.85
N HIS A 149 9.59 -10.17 -10.29
CA HIS A 149 9.92 -8.86 -10.84
C HIS A 149 10.61 -9.00 -12.19
N TRP A 150 10.27 -8.12 -13.11
CA TRP A 150 10.91 -8.08 -14.43
C TRP A 150 12.33 -7.52 -14.35
N ASN A 151 13.19 -7.93 -15.26
CA ASN A 151 14.58 -7.44 -15.33
C ASN A 151 14.67 -5.91 -15.41
N ILE A 152 13.70 -5.25 -16.05
CA ILE A 152 13.64 -3.80 -16.11
C ILE A 152 13.31 -3.18 -14.75
N GLU A 153 12.39 -3.77 -13.99
CA GLU A 153 12.06 -3.34 -12.63
C GLU A 153 13.27 -3.49 -11.70
N ILE A 154 13.96 -4.63 -11.78
CA ILE A 154 15.20 -4.91 -11.04
C ILE A 154 16.27 -3.87 -11.38
N SER A 155 16.46 -3.55 -12.66
CA SER A 155 17.44 -2.53 -13.10
C SER A 155 17.11 -1.14 -12.60
N LEU A 156 15.83 -0.75 -12.59
CA LEU A 156 15.37 0.52 -12.06
C LEU A 156 15.57 0.60 -10.54
N MET A 157 15.17 -0.42 -9.79
CA MET A 157 15.38 -0.50 -8.35
C MET A 157 16.87 -0.41 -7.99
N ARG A 158 17.74 -1.13 -8.71
CA ARG A 158 19.21 -1.09 -8.50
C ARG A 158 19.76 0.32 -8.68
N ARG A 159 19.26 1.06 -9.67
CA ARG A 159 19.76 2.40 -9.99
C ARG A 159 19.23 3.50 -9.08
N LEU A 160 17.98 3.35 -8.62
CA LEU A 160 17.23 4.42 -7.99
C LEU A 160 17.10 4.26 -6.47
N CYS A 161 17.12 3.01 -5.95
CA CYS A 161 16.83 2.76 -4.55
C CYS A 161 18.10 2.51 -3.74
N GLN A 162 18.19 3.14 -2.57
CA GLN A 162 19.24 2.87 -1.58
C GLN A 162 18.95 1.63 -0.75
N LYS A 163 17.68 1.39 -0.43
CA LYS A 163 17.19 0.20 0.26
C LYS A 163 15.80 -0.16 -0.24
N ILE A 164 15.50 -1.45 -0.20
CA ILE A 164 14.23 -2.01 -0.62
C ILE A 164 13.71 -2.88 0.52
N PHE A 165 12.46 -2.69 0.91
CA PHE A 165 11.78 -3.43 1.97
C PHE A 165 10.54 -4.13 1.41
N PRO A 166 10.70 -5.34 0.82
CA PRO A 166 9.58 -6.07 0.23
C PRO A 166 8.60 -6.56 1.29
N ARG A 167 7.38 -6.81 0.85
CA ARG A 167 6.27 -7.28 1.70
C ARG A 167 6.43 -8.69 2.24
N ASP A 168 7.31 -9.51 1.64
CA ASP A 168 7.55 -10.90 2.02
C ASP A 168 9.02 -11.30 1.89
N ALA A 169 9.40 -12.35 2.64
CA ALA A 169 10.78 -12.83 2.71
C ALA A 169 11.27 -13.44 1.39
N ILE A 170 10.37 -14.06 0.61
CA ILE A 170 10.70 -14.68 -0.68
C ILE A 170 11.11 -13.61 -1.69
N THR A 171 10.33 -12.55 -1.78
CA THR A 171 10.65 -11.38 -2.62
C THR A 171 11.95 -10.72 -2.17
N ALA A 172 12.18 -10.60 -0.86
CA ALA A 172 13.44 -10.03 -0.36
C ALA A 172 14.65 -10.86 -0.76
N ALA A 173 14.57 -12.18 -0.62
CA ALA A 173 15.63 -13.10 -1.03
C ALA A 173 15.86 -13.09 -2.55
N SER A 174 14.78 -13.08 -3.33
CA SER A 174 14.83 -12.96 -4.79
C SER A 174 15.56 -11.69 -5.23
N LEU A 175 15.14 -10.52 -4.73
CA LEU A 175 15.79 -9.25 -5.06
C LEU A 175 17.25 -9.20 -4.59
N ALA A 176 17.55 -9.74 -3.40
CA ALA A 176 18.93 -9.83 -2.89
C ALA A 176 19.81 -10.71 -3.77
N SER A 177 19.30 -11.84 -4.30
CA SER A 177 20.04 -12.71 -5.24
C SER A 177 20.40 -12.00 -6.55
N HIS A 178 19.64 -10.98 -6.93
CA HIS A 178 19.96 -10.10 -8.06
C HIS A 178 20.89 -8.93 -7.66
N GLY A 179 21.45 -8.94 -6.45
CA GLY A 179 22.38 -7.92 -5.96
C GLY A 179 21.73 -6.59 -5.57
N LEU A 180 20.43 -6.58 -5.27
CA LEU A 180 19.75 -5.38 -4.77
C LEU A 180 19.90 -5.27 -3.24
N PRO A 181 19.93 -4.05 -2.69
CA PRO A 181 20.00 -3.80 -1.26
C PRO A 181 18.63 -4.07 -0.59
N SER A 182 18.16 -5.33 -0.68
CA SER A 182 16.85 -5.78 -0.22
C SER A 182 16.92 -6.39 1.17
N LEU A 183 15.92 -6.09 2.02
CA LEU A 183 15.81 -6.61 3.38
C LEU A 183 14.34 -6.81 3.74
N PHE A 184 13.96 -8.00 4.20
CA PHE A 184 12.64 -8.23 4.76
C PHE A 184 12.58 -7.70 6.20
N ALA A 185 11.66 -6.77 6.43
CA ALA A 185 11.45 -6.11 7.74
C ALA A 185 10.10 -6.47 8.39
N GLY A 186 9.39 -7.44 7.84
CA GLY A 186 8.00 -7.77 8.18
C GLY A 186 7.03 -7.27 7.13
N ASN A 187 5.79 -7.73 7.20
CA ASN A 187 4.71 -7.23 6.34
C ASN A 187 4.07 -6.00 6.97
N LEU A 188 4.39 -4.83 6.45
CA LEU A 188 3.91 -3.53 6.95
C LEU A 188 2.39 -3.36 6.92
N MET A 189 1.67 -4.12 6.09
CA MET A 189 0.20 -4.11 6.12
C MET A 189 -0.34 -4.57 7.48
N MET A 190 0.40 -5.43 8.20
CA MET A 190 -0.01 -5.89 9.53
C MET A 190 0.04 -4.78 10.58
N ASP A 191 0.94 -3.79 10.40
CA ASP A 191 1.05 -2.64 11.28
C ASP A 191 -0.12 -1.65 11.12
N CYS A 192 -0.90 -1.79 10.04
CA CYS A 192 -2.11 -1.00 9.78
C CYS A 192 -3.37 -1.59 10.41
N LEU A 193 -3.29 -2.81 10.97
CA LEU A 193 -4.43 -3.46 11.59
C LEU A 193 -4.60 -2.97 13.03
N TYR A 194 -5.70 -2.30 13.30
CA TYR A 194 -6.07 -1.90 14.66
C TYR A 194 -7.08 -2.90 15.21
N TYR A 195 -6.67 -3.64 16.22
CA TYR A 195 -7.61 -4.42 17.03
C TYR A 195 -8.38 -3.46 17.93
N LYS A 196 -9.62 -3.18 17.58
CA LYS A 196 -10.46 -2.29 18.40
C LYS A 196 -11.03 -2.99 19.63
N ASP A 197 -11.31 -4.27 19.55
CA ASP A 197 -11.84 -5.03 20.69
C ASP A 197 -11.74 -6.53 20.44
N PRO A 198 -10.82 -7.25 21.10
CA PRO A 198 -10.77 -8.71 21.00
C PRO A 198 -11.96 -9.40 21.65
N GLU A 199 -12.74 -8.71 22.51
CA GLU A 199 -13.90 -9.28 23.19
C GLU A 199 -15.15 -9.29 22.31
N TYR A 200 -15.17 -8.58 21.17
CA TYR A 200 -16.35 -8.49 20.32
C TYR A 200 -16.86 -9.86 19.83
N PHE A 201 -15.97 -10.83 19.67
CA PHE A 201 -16.32 -12.20 19.24
C PHE A 201 -16.21 -13.25 20.35
N SER A 202 -15.82 -12.90 21.57
CA SER A 202 -15.51 -13.86 22.64
C SER A 202 -16.74 -14.46 23.31
N ASN A 203 -17.93 -13.87 23.13
CA ASN A 203 -19.16 -14.23 23.83
C ASN A 203 -20.22 -14.85 22.92
N GLU A 204 -19.91 -15.12 21.65
CA GLU A 204 -20.86 -15.69 20.70
C GLU A 204 -20.63 -17.20 20.58
N GLU A 205 -21.62 -18.00 20.95
CA GLU A 205 -21.67 -19.43 20.60
C GLU A 205 -22.07 -19.54 19.12
N GLY A 206 -21.14 -19.94 18.26
CA GLY A 206 -21.42 -20.14 16.85
C GLY A 206 -20.27 -19.87 15.89
N TRP A 207 -20.56 -19.91 14.61
CA TRP A 207 -19.61 -19.61 13.54
C TRP A 207 -19.56 -18.11 13.26
N VAL A 208 -18.37 -17.53 13.21
CA VAL A 208 -18.15 -16.16 12.75
C VAL A 208 -17.66 -16.20 11.32
N ILE A 209 -18.45 -15.65 10.40
CA ILE A 209 -18.11 -15.58 8.97
C ILE A 209 -17.80 -14.12 8.61
N SER A 210 -16.56 -13.86 8.20
CA SER A 210 -16.13 -12.54 7.74
C SER A 210 -16.21 -12.45 6.22
N LEU A 211 -16.97 -11.49 5.71
CA LEU A 211 -17.04 -11.18 4.28
C LEU A 211 -16.07 -10.06 3.93
N LEU A 212 -15.20 -10.30 2.95
CA LEU A 212 -14.15 -9.36 2.51
C LEU A 212 -14.37 -8.97 1.04
N PRO A 213 -15.29 -8.04 0.72
CA PRO A 213 -15.63 -7.69 -0.67
C PRO A 213 -14.53 -6.92 -1.39
N GLY A 214 -13.54 -6.42 -0.66
CA GLY A 214 -12.51 -5.52 -1.17
C GLY A 214 -12.80 -4.05 -0.87
N SER A 215 -11.94 -3.15 -1.37
CA SER A 215 -12.01 -1.71 -1.07
C SER A 215 -12.24 -0.83 -2.32
N ARG A 216 -12.40 -1.42 -3.51
CA ARG A 216 -12.60 -0.72 -4.78
C ARG A 216 -14.06 -0.74 -5.20
N LEU A 217 -14.39 -0.12 -6.33
CA LEU A 217 -15.77 -0.06 -6.85
C LEU A 217 -16.38 -1.46 -7.05
N GLU A 218 -15.56 -2.44 -7.44
CA GLU A 218 -15.99 -3.84 -7.58
C GLU A 218 -16.47 -4.47 -6.25
N ALA A 219 -16.15 -3.85 -5.10
CA ALA A 219 -16.59 -4.33 -3.79
C ALA A 219 -18.11 -4.43 -3.66
N TYR A 220 -18.86 -3.54 -4.32
CA TYR A 220 -20.33 -3.58 -4.31
C TYR A 220 -20.89 -4.80 -5.06
N GLU A 221 -20.27 -5.18 -6.18
CA GLU A 221 -20.66 -6.39 -6.93
C GLU A 221 -20.21 -7.65 -6.19
N ASN A 222 -18.95 -7.67 -5.74
CA ASN A 222 -18.42 -8.76 -4.93
C ASN A 222 -19.26 -9.02 -3.67
N MET A 223 -19.80 -7.97 -3.04
CA MET A 223 -20.64 -8.12 -1.85
C MET A 223 -21.97 -8.81 -2.17
N LYS A 224 -22.54 -8.61 -3.35
CA LYS A 224 -23.75 -9.33 -3.79
C LYS A 224 -23.46 -10.82 -3.94
N ASP A 225 -22.36 -11.16 -4.64
CA ASP A 225 -21.96 -12.55 -4.84
C ASP A 225 -21.66 -13.24 -3.50
N LEU A 226 -20.98 -12.54 -2.58
CA LEU A 226 -20.71 -13.05 -1.24
C LEU A 226 -21.98 -13.25 -0.40
N ALA A 227 -22.97 -12.37 -0.54
CA ALA A 227 -24.25 -12.53 0.13
C ALA A 227 -25.04 -13.74 -0.39
N GLU A 228 -25.01 -14.00 -1.71
CA GLU A 228 -25.60 -15.21 -2.30
C GLU A 228 -24.92 -16.48 -1.78
N VAL A 229 -23.58 -16.49 -1.69
CA VAL A 229 -22.82 -17.61 -1.10
C VAL A 229 -23.22 -17.85 0.37
N LEU A 230 -23.44 -16.77 1.14
CA LEU A 230 -23.84 -16.89 2.54
C LEU A 230 -25.22 -17.56 2.68
N VAL A 231 -26.18 -17.19 1.84
CA VAL A 231 -27.52 -17.84 1.84
C VAL A 231 -27.41 -19.33 1.56
N VAL A 232 -26.63 -19.72 0.56
CA VAL A 232 -26.40 -21.15 0.24
C VAL A 232 -25.72 -21.88 1.41
N PHE A 233 -24.77 -21.21 2.08
CA PHE A 233 -24.10 -21.79 3.24
C PHE A 233 -25.06 -22.00 4.40
N GLU A 234 -25.95 -21.09 4.72
CA GLU A 234 -26.98 -21.25 5.75
C GLU A 234 -27.92 -22.41 5.45
N GLU A 235 -28.35 -22.56 4.19
CA GLU A 235 -29.19 -23.69 3.77
C GLU A 235 -28.49 -25.03 3.97
N LEU A 236 -27.19 -25.14 3.64
CA LEU A 236 -26.39 -26.32 3.83
C LEU A 236 -26.24 -26.69 5.31
N VAL A 237 -25.90 -25.73 6.16
CA VAL A 237 -25.76 -25.91 7.61
C VAL A 237 -27.09 -26.43 8.19
N HIS A 238 -28.22 -25.79 7.88
CA HIS A 238 -29.54 -26.22 8.35
C HIS A 238 -29.94 -27.64 7.85
N SER A 239 -29.52 -28.00 6.65
CA SER A 239 -29.78 -29.33 6.10
C SER A 239 -28.99 -30.43 6.81
N GLU A 240 -27.71 -30.13 7.16
CA GLU A 240 -26.87 -31.06 7.93
C GLU A 240 -27.36 -31.23 9.37
N GLU A 241 -27.79 -30.17 10.03
CA GLU A 241 -28.36 -30.22 11.38
C GLU A 241 -29.59 -31.14 11.41
N LYS A 242 -30.53 -30.96 10.48
CA LYS A 242 -31.73 -31.82 10.36
C LYS A 242 -31.38 -33.27 10.09
N ASN A 243 -30.34 -33.54 9.30
CA ASN A 243 -29.90 -34.91 9.03
C ASN A 243 -29.25 -35.55 10.26
N ASN A 244 -28.47 -34.79 11.03
CA ASN A 244 -27.85 -35.26 12.26
C ASN A 244 -28.87 -35.53 13.35
N GLU A 245 -29.93 -34.74 13.49
CA GLU A 245 -31.04 -35.00 14.42
C GLU A 245 -31.84 -36.27 14.04
N ARG A 246 -32.09 -36.49 12.75
CA ARG A 246 -32.74 -37.70 12.27
C ARG A 246 -31.93 -38.97 12.52
N ASN A 247 -30.60 -38.88 12.48
CA ASN A 247 -29.71 -40.01 12.72
C ASN A 247 -29.51 -40.30 14.22
N LYS A 248 -29.69 -39.33 15.11
CA LYS A 248 -29.65 -39.53 16.57
C LYS A 248 -30.93 -40.16 17.13
N ASN A 249 -32.05 -40.08 16.39
CA ASN A 249 -33.37 -40.63 16.78
C ASN A 249 -33.68 -42.00 16.17
N LYS A 250 -32.70 -42.63 15.53
CA LYS A 250 -32.71 -44.02 15.08
C LYS A 250 -31.81 -44.89 15.94
#